data_8b5d16087ba32c40009c22ed2d08eca1
#
_entry.id   8b5d16087ba32c40009c22ed2d08eca1
#
_cell.length_a   1.000
_cell.length_b   1.000
_cell.length_c   1.000
_cell.angle_alpha   90.00
_cell.angle_beta   90.00
_cell.angle_gamma   90.00
#
_symmetry.space_group_name_H-M   'P 1'
#
loop_
_entity.id
_entity.type
_entity.pdbx_description
1 polymer ?
#
loop_
_entity_poly.entity_id
_entity_poly.type
_entity_poly.pdbx_seq_one_letter_code
_entity_poly.pdbx_strand_id
1 'polypeptide(L)'
;MRTTDFSAAPPQAQGEALFIGATHYRGPRALLSLLRPYLRMVRTMKRMDGYRWHKVYRQGPFTLGTIAVFADRDALLRFARSKAHRDLMCWMTDHGDRNGTAGFIRLFDAQPNGYSNGAWRAEGNEMAHIEEFTPIGSEDSGAPVHRKAKS
;
A
#
# COMPACT_ATOMS: atom_id res chain seq x y z
N MET A 1 -18.91 11.50 -4.92
CA MET A 1 -18.37 12.83 -5.35
C MET A 1 -16.90 12.69 -5.70
N ARG A 2 -16.47 13.40 -6.71
CA ARG A 2 -15.02 13.51 -6.99
C ARG A 2 -14.32 14.34 -5.93
N THR A 3 -13.11 13.96 -5.58
CA THR A 3 -12.29 14.71 -4.64
C THR A 3 -10.81 14.58 -5.00
N THR A 4 -10.05 15.62 -4.69
CA THR A 4 -8.58 15.61 -4.69
C THR A 4 -8.04 15.65 -3.26
N ASP A 5 -8.91 15.86 -2.29
CA ASP A 5 -8.57 15.95 -0.89
C ASP A 5 -9.01 14.70 -0.15
N PHE A 6 -8.02 13.93 0.30
CA PHE A 6 -8.19 12.71 1.08
C PHE A 6 -7.72 12.87 2.53
N SER A 7 -7.49 14.10 3.01
CA SER A 7 -6.95 14.37 4.34
C SER A 7 -7.78 13.77 5.48
N ALA A 8 -9.11 13.75 5.32
CA ALA A 8 -10.04 13.15 6.28
C ALA A 8 -10.36 11.67 5.99
N ALA A 9 -9.83 11.09 4.92
CA ALA A 9 -10.05 9.69 4.60
C ALA A 9 -9.25 8.77 5.53
N PRO A 10 -9.59 7.48 5.62
CA PRO A 10 -8.77 6.51 6.34
C PRO A 10 -7.33 6.45 5.80
N PRO A 11 -6.34 6.11 6.66
CA PRO A 11 -4.92 6.16 6.29
C PRO A 11 -4.55 5.42 5.00
N GLN A 12 -5.27 4.35 4.65
CA GLN A 12 -5.07 3.62 3.40
C GLN A 12 -5.44 4.41 2.13
N ALA A 13 -6.19 5.48 2.26
CA ALA A 13 -6.58 6.34 1.15
C ALA A 13 -5.83 7.69 1.13
N GLN A 14 -5.00 7.97 2.13
CA GLN A 14 -4.30 9.26 2.26
C GLN A 14 -2.97 9.33 1.52
N GLY A 15 -2.47 8.22 0.98
CA GLY A 15 -1.16 8.18 0.36
C GLY A 15 -1.23 8.21 -1.16
N GLU A 16 -0.16 8.72 -1.76
CA GLU A 16 -0.01 8.82 -3.22
C GLU A 16 0.78 7.67 -3.82
N ALA A 17 1.54 6.94 -3.01
CA ALA A 17 2.32 5.80 -3.47
C ALA A 17 2.00 4.55 -2.66
N LEU A 18 1.87 3.43 -3.36
CA LEU A 18 1.70 2.15 -2.70
C LEU A 18 2.56 1.08 -3.36
N PHE A 19 2.94 0.07 -2.59
CA PHE A 19 3.40 -1.19 -3.16
C PHE A 19 2.50 -2.34 -2.77
N ILE A 20 2.44 -3.32 -3.66
CA ILE A 20 1.93 -4.65 -3.39
C ILE A 20 3.03 -5.65 -3.68
N GLY A 21 3.26 -6.56 -2.75
CA GLY A 21 4.22 -7.63 -2.93
C GLY A 21 3.78 -8.89 -2.25
N ALA A 22 4.23 -10.03 -2.75
CA ALA A 22 4.04 -11.32 -2.09
C ALA A 22 5.27 -12.18 -2.29
N THR A 23 5.54 -13.03 -1.29
CA THR A 23 6.64 -13.99 -1.33
C THR A 23 6.11 -15.36 -0.98
N HIS A 24 6.46 -16.34 -1.79
CA HIS A 24 6.25 -17.75 -1.49
C HIS A 24 7.47 -18.26 -0.71
N TYR A 25 7.23 -18.77 0.49
CA TYR A 25 8.26 -19.28 1.39
C TYR A 25 8.40 -20.79 1.25
N ARG A 26 9.61 -21.30 1.48
CA ARG A 26 9.94 -22.73 1.30
C ARG A 26 9.14 -23.66 2.22
N GLY A 27 8.53 -23.17 3.27
CA GLY A 27 7.75 -24.00 4.20
C GLY A 27 7.61 -23.38 5.59
N PRO A 28 7.11 -24.14 6.59
CA PRO A 28 6.77 -23.62 7.89
C PRO A 28 7.98 -23.10 8.68
N ARG A 29 9.15 -23.71 8.52
CA ARG A 29 10.39 -23.22 9.18
C ARG A 29 10.79 -21.84 8.67
N ALA A 30 10.70 -21.60 7.36
CA ALA A 30 10.95 -20.28 6.78
C ALA A 30 9.97 -19.24 7.30
N LEU A 31 8.68 -19.58 7.43
CA LEU A 31 7.67 -18.68 8.00
C LEU A 31 7.95 -18.33 9.47
N LEU A 32 8.37 -19.30 10.27
CA LEU A 32 8.73 -19.06 11.67
C LEU A 32 9.95 -18.16 11.80
N SER A 33 10.97 -18.39 10.98
CA SER A 33 12.19 -17.56 10.97
C SER A 33 11.97 -16.16 10.39
N LEU A 34 10.93 -15.98 9.56
CA LEU A 34 10.52 -14.69 9.03
C LEU A 34 10.11 -13.70 10.14
N LEU A 35 9.56 -14.18 11.23
CA LEU A 35 8.90 -13.34 12.23
C LEU A 35 9.81 -12.20 12.73
N ARG A 36 11.05 -12.49 13.10
CA ARG A 36 12.00 -11.48 13.62
C ARG A 36 12.39 -10.42 12.57
N PRO A 37 12.91 -10.79 11.38
CA PRO A 37 13.28 -9.80 10.37
C PRO A 37 12.07 -9.01 9.87
N TYR A 38 10.91 -9.65 9.74
CA TYR A 38 9.70 -9.00 9.33
C TYR A 38 9.20 -7.96 10.37
N LEU A 39 9.13 -8.32 11.64
CA LEU A 39 8.74 -7.38 12.70
C LEU A 39 9.70 -6.19 12.81
N ARG A 40 11.00 -6.42 12.63
CA ARG A 40 12.00 -5.34 12.60
C ARG A 40 11.74 -4.39 11.43
N MET A 41 11.51 -4.93 10.24
CA MET A 41 11.18 -4.15 9.04
C MET A 41 9.89 -3.33 9.25
N VAL A 42 8.81 -3.95 9.74
CA VAL A 42 7.54 -3.27 10.00
C VAL A 42 7.68 -2.15 11.03
N ARG A 43 8.44 -2.38 12.12
CA ARG A 43 8.70 -1.33 13.11
C ARG A 43 9.46 -0.15 12.52
N THR A 44 10.45 -0.41 11.67
CA THR A 44 11.18 0.63 10.95
C THR A 44 10.24 1.40 10.03
N MET A 45 9.47 0.70 9.20
CA MET A 45 8.51 1.27 8.27
C MET A 45 7.50 2.21 8.96
N LYS A 46 6.93 1.76 10.08
CA LYS A 46 5.94 2.55 10.86
C LYS A 46 6.50 3.83 11.48
N ARG A 47 7.82 3.92 11.65
CA ARG A 47 8.50 5.09 12.24
C ARG A 47 9.02 6.05 11.18
N MET A 48 8.90 5.70 9.90
CA MET A 48 9.40 6.54 8.82
C MET A 48 8.39 7.62 8.47
N ASP A 49 8.90 8.81 8.21
CA ASP A 49 8.09 9.88 7.68
C ASP A 49 7.48 9.48 6.34
N GLY A 50 6.19 9.79 6.20
CA GLY A 50 5.43 9.44 5.01
C GLY A 50 4.81 8.05 5.02
N TYR A 51 5.05 7.21 6.05
CA TYR A 51 4.27 6.00 6.23
C TYR A 51 2.80 6.36 6.53
N ARG A 52 1.85 5.69 5.85
CA ARG A 52 0.42 5.87 6.09
C ARG A 52 -0.24 4.60 6.65
N TRP A 53 -0.07 3.48 5.96
CA TRP A 53 -0.78 2.26 6.30
C TRP A 53 -0.13 1.04 5.67
N HIS A 54 -0.36 -0.14 6.24
CA HIS A 54 -0.04 -1.42 5.60
C HIS A 54 -0.99 -2.52 6.06
N LYS A 55 -1.09 -3.55 5.23
CA LYS A 55 -1.80 -4.78 5.54
C LYS A 55 -1.00 -5.98 5.03
N VAL A 56 -0.95 -7.01 5.86
CA VAL A 56 -0.46 -8.33 5.44
C VAL A 56 -1.65 -9.15 4.94
N TYR A 57 -1.44 -9.88 3.86
CA TYR A 57 -2.42 -10.81 3.33
C TYR A 57 -1.77 -12.17 3.06
N ARG A 58 -2.59 -13.20 2.93
CA ARG A 58 -2.16 -14.57 2.69
C ARG A 58 -2.80 -15.11 1.42
N GLN A 59 -1.99 -15.75 0.57
CA GLN A 59 -2.43 -16.42 -0.66
C GLN A 59 -2.12 -17.93 -0.62
N GLY A 60 -2.53 -18.63 0.41
CA GLY A 60 -2.22 -20.05 0.57
C GLY A 60 -1.32 -20.32 1.77
N PRO A 61 -0.86 -21.56 1.95
CA PRO A 61 -0.19 -21.97 3.20
C PRO A 61 1.15 -21.25 3.42
N PHE A 62 1.91 -21.01 2.36
CA PHE A 62 3.27 -20.47 2.46
C PHE A 62 3.49 -19.19 1.67
N THR A 63 2.43 -18.53 1.21
CA THR A 63 2.53 -17.26 0.49
C THR A 63 1.96 -16.14 1.35
N LEU A 64 2.82 -15.21 1.73
CA LEU A 64 2.44 -13.98 2.44
C LEU A 64 2.74 -12.78 1.56
N GLY A 65 1.84 -11.83 1.57
CA GLY A 65 2.00 -10.58 0.89
C GLY A 65 1.79 -9.39 1.81
N THR A 66 2.26 -8.25 1.36
CA THR A 66 2.10 -6.97 2.03
C THR A 66 1.65 -5.93 1.01
N ILE A 67 0.65 -5.16 1.41
CA ILE A 67 0.28 -3.91 0.76
C ILE A 67 0.67 -2.81 1.72
N ALA A 68 1.38 -1.79 1.27
CA ALA A 68 1.67 -0.63 2.11
C ALA A 68 1.54 0.66 1.32
N VAL A 69 1.04 1.69 2.00
CA VAL A 69 0.73 3.00 1.46
C VAL A 69 1.64 4.03 2.13
N PHE A 70 2.20 4.92 1.31
CA PHE A 70 3.08 6.01 1.71
C PHE A 70 2.55 7.34 1.20
N ALA A 71 2.94 8.42 1.85
CA ALA A 71 2.53 9.77 1.48
C ALA A 71 2.85 10.08 0.01
N ASP A 72 4.05 9.69 -0.41
CA ASP A 72 4.57 9.92 -1.74
C ASP A 72 5.56 8.81 -2.16
N ARG A 73 5.99 8.87 -3.39
CA ARG A 73 6.96 7.92 -3.96
C ARG A 73 8.32 7.98 -3.26
N ASP A 74 8.76 9.16 -2.84
CA ASP A 74 10.07 9.31 -2.18
C ASP A 74 10.07 8.65 -0.81
N ALA A 75 8.99 8.77 -0.05
CA ALA A 75 8.81 8.06 1.21
C ALA A 75 8.86 6.54 1.01
N LEU A 76 8.18 6.03 -0.02
CA LEU A 76 8.22 4.62 -0.38
C LEU A 76 9.64 4.17 -0.75
N LEU A 77 10.36 4.94 -1.55
CA LEU A 77 11.73 4.62 -1.97
C LEU A 77 12.72 4.71 -0.80
N ARG A 78 12.54 5.68 0.12
CA ARG A 78 13.33 5.72 1.37
C ARG A 78 13.15 4.45 2.18
N PHE A 79 11.90 3.97 2.31
CA PHE A 79 11.63 2.69 2.96
C PHE A 79 12.32 1.53 2.24
N ALA A 80 12.16 1.40 0.93
CA ALA A 80 12.75 0.33 0.11
C ALA A 80 14.28 0.28 0.23
N ARG A 81 14.93 1.44 0.41
CA ARG A 81 16.39 1.57 0.60
C ARG A 81 16.83 1.44 2.06
N SER A 82 15.89 1.35 3.01
CA SER A 82 16.24 1.23 4.43
C SER A 82 17.03 -0.05 4.72
N LYS A 83 17.89 0.01 5.74
CA LYS A 83 18.67 -1.17 6.16
C LYS A 83 17.76 -2.34 6.53
N ALA A 84 16.67 -2.06 7.24
CA ALA A 84 15.76 -3.12 7.70
C ALA A 84 15.07 -3.84 6.54
N HIS A 85 14.70 -3.12 5.48
CA HIS A 85 14.13 -3.71 4.26
C HIS A 85 15.19 -4.53 3.51
N ARG A 86 16.39 -3.98 3.31
CA ARG A 86 17.48 -4.70 2.65
C ARG A 86 17.89 -5.97 3.41
N ASP A 87 18.00 -5.90 4.73
CA ASP A 87 18.30 -7.05 5.58
C ASP A 87 17.26 -8.18 5.38
N LEU A 88 15.98 -7.82 5.29
CA LEU A 88 14.91 -8.79 5.00
C LEU A 88 15.02 -9.37 3.60
N MET A 89 15.31 -8.54 2.60
CA MET A 89 15.49 -9.01 1.22
C MET A 89 16.68 -9.97 1.11
N CYS A 90 17.83 -9.63 1.72
CA CYS A 90 19.00 -10.54 1.78
C CYS A 90 18.62 -11.86 2.45
N TRP A 91 17.93 -11.80 3.60
CA TRP A 91 17.48 -13.00 4.30
C TRP A 91 16.60 -13.90 3.43
N MET A 92 15.73 -13.31 2.58
CA MET A 92 14.87 -14.07 1.67
C MET A 92 15.61 -14.73 0.53
N THR A 93 16.70 -14.12 0.04
CA THR A 93 17.40 -14.52 -1.18
C THR A 93 18.76 -15.16 -0.94
N ASP A 94 19.20 -15.26 0.30
CA ASP A 94 20.55 -15.69 0.67
C ASP A 94 20.88 -17.13 0.23
N HIS A 95 22.14 -17.37 -0.08
CA HIS A 95 22.63 -18.35 -1.04
C HIS A 95 22.50 -19.83 -0.69
N GLY A 96 22.38 -20.21 0.54
CA GLY A 96 22.29 -21.62 0.92
C GLY A 96 20.86 -22.09 1.23
N ASP A 97 20.15 -21.24 1.90
CA ASP A 97 18.79 -21.47 2.39
C ASP A 97 17.84 -20.41 1.86
N ARG A 98 17.54 -20.45 0.59
CA ARG A 98 16.53 -19.56 0.01
C ARG A 98 15.21 -19.71 0.76
N ASN A 99 14.99 -18.82 1.71
CA ASN A 99 13.77 -18.81 2.51
C ASN A 99 12.56 -18.42 1.64
N GLY A 100 12.76 -17.54 0.66
CA GLY A 100 11.80 -17.23 -0.39
C GLY A 100 12.14 -17.98 -1.67
N THR A 101 11.14 -18.64 -2.28
CA THR A 101 11.30 -19.44 -3.50
C THR A 101 10.71 -18.77 -4.74
N ALA A 102 9.78 -17.84 -4.54
CA ALA A 102 9.19 -17.00 -5.58
C ALA A 102 8.59 -15.76 -4.96
N GLY A 103 8.39 -14.72 -5.73
CA GLY A 103 7.75 -13.50 -5.24
C GLY A 103 7.71 -12.39 -6.29
N PHE A 104 7.01 -11.34 -5.95
CA PHE A 104 6.97 -10.11 -6.72
C PHE A 104 6.79 -8.91 -5.80
N ILE A 105 7.23 -7.76 -6.28
CA ILE A 105 6.88 -6.45 -5.72
C ILE A 105 6.53 -5.54 -6.88
N ARG A 106 5.41 -4.84 -6.78
CA ARG A 106 4.99 -3.84 -7.76
C ARG A 106 4.63 -2.54 -7.07
N LEU A 107 5.07 -1.45 -7.64
CA LEU A 107 4.80 -0.09 -7.17
C LEU A 107 3.68 0.52 -8.00
N PHE A 108 2.85 1.35 -7.35
CA PHE A 108 1.77 2.09 -7.97
C PHE A 108 1.78 3.51 -7.45
N ASP A 109 1.47 4.42 -8.32
CA ASP A 109 1.21 5.81 -7.97
C ASP A 109 -0.31 6.04 -8.02
N ALA A 110 -0.84 6.71 -7.02
CA ALA A 110 -2.25 7.02 -6.95
C ALA A 110 -2.62 8.10 -7.96
N GLN A 111 -3.84 8.03 -8.45
CA GLN A 111 -4.40 9.11 -9.22
C GLN A 111 -4.63 10.32 -8.31
N PRO A 112 -4.40 11.56 -8.80
CA PRO A 112 -4.66 12.77 -8.02
C PRO A 112 -6.15 12.95 -7.70
N ASN A 113 -7.00 12.39 -8.53
CA ASN A 113 -8.45 12.45 -8.35
C ASN A 113 -9.00 11.11 -7.90
N GLY A 114 -9.99 11.14 -7.04
CA GLY A 114 -10.71 9.97 -6.59
C GLY A 114 -12.16 10.30 -6.26
N TYR A 115 -12.82 9.36 -5.63
CA TYR A 115 -14.23 9.48 -5.25
C TYR A 115 -14.38 9.29 -3.76
N SER A 116 -15.25 10.09 -3.17
CA SER A 116 -15.68 9.97 -1.79
C SER A 116 -17.19 10.12 -1.69
N ASN A 117 -17.81 9.29 -0.87
CA ASN A 117 -19.22 9.50 -0.48
C ASN A 117 -19.38 10.59 0.58
N GLY A 118 -18.28 11.22 1.01
CA GLY A 118 -18.27 12.25 2.02
C GLY A 118 -18.22 11.74 3.47
N ALA A 119 -18.49 10.46 3.71
CA ALA A 119 -18.58 9.94 5.07
C ALA A 119 -17.30 10.12 5.90
N TRP A 120 -16.14 10.02 5.29
CA TRP A 120 -14.85 10.17 5.96
C TRP A 120 -14.38 11.62 6.09
N ARG A 121 -15.10 12.56 5.47
CA ARG A 121 -14.78 13.99 5.56
C ARG A 121 -15.66 14.72 6.57
N ALA A 122 -16.57 14.01 7.17
CA ALA A 122 -17.59 14.59 8.03
C ALA A 122 -17.20 14.54 9.50
N GLU A 123 -16.15 15.22 9.89
CA GLU A 123 -15.81 15.39 11.32
C GLU A 123 -16.87 16.17 12.10
N GLY A 124 -17.86 16.72 11.51
CA GLY A 124 -18.90 17.50 12.16
C GLY A 124 -20.29 17.32 11.59
N ASN A 125 -20.58 16.16 11.00
CA ASN A 125 -21.82 15.92 10.25
C ASN A 125 -22.00 16.83 9.01
N GLU A 126 -20.96 17.51 8.58
CA GLU A 126 -21.03 18.43 7.43
C GLU A 126 -21.52 17.76 6.15
N MET A 127 -21.30 16.46 6.03
CA MET A 127 -21.72 15.65 4.88
C MET A 127 -22.86 14.68 5.21
N ALA A 128 -23.46 14.79 6.37
CA ALA A 128 -24.54 13.89 6.81
C ALA A 128 -25.79 13.96 5.93
N HIS A 129 -25.93 15.01 5.12
CA HIS A 129 -27.01 15.15 4.15
C HIS A 129 -26.80 14.32 2.88
N ILE A 130 -25.65 13.68 2.71
CA ILE A 130 -25.39 12.78 1.58
C ILE A 130 -25.87 11.40 1.96
N GLU A 131 -27.11 11.11 1.62
CA GLU A 131 -27.75 9.83 1.91
C GLU A 131 -27.32 8.72 0.96
N GLU A 132 -26.92 9.07 -0.28
CA GLU A 132 -26.56 8.11 -1.30
C GLU A 132 -25.24 8.45 -1.99
N PHE A 133 -24.46 7.41 -2.28
CA PHE A 133 -23.30 7.51 -3.15
C PHE A 133 -23.77 7.64 -4.60
N THR A 134 -23.38 8.73 -5.25
CA THR A 134 -23.68 8.92 -6.69
C THR A 134 -22.62 8.20 -7.52
N PRO A 135 -22.94 7.10 -8.18
CA PRO A 135 -22.01 6.40 -9.06
C PRO A 135 -21.65 7.26 -10.27
N ILE A 136 -20.53 6.90 -10.91
CA ILE A 136 -20.15 7.51 -12.18
C ILE A 136 -21.18 7.07 -13.23
N GLY A 137 -21.93 8.02 -13.75
CA GLY A 137 -22.80 7.78 -14.90
C GLY A 137 -22.04 7.81 -16.22
N SER A 138 -22.62 7.25 -17.27
CA SER A 138 -22.09 7.32 -18.63
C SER A 138 -21.96 8.78 -19.14
N GLU A 139 -22.68 9.69 -18.54
CA GLU A 139 -22.68 11.13 -18.85
C GLU A 139 -21.63 11.92 -18.08
N ASP A 140 -20.92 11.30 -17.15
CA ASP A 140 -19.89 11.96 -16.37
C ASP A 140 -18.61 12.16 -17.21
N SER A 141 -18.68 13.09 -18.13
CA SER A 141 -17.58 13.48 -19.03
C SER A 141 -16.31 13.93 -18.30
N GLY A 142 -16.41 14.17 -17.01
CA GLY A 142 -15.29 14.55 -16.18
C GLY A 142 -14.75 13.40 -15.34
N ALA A 143 -15.16 12.14 -15.57
CA ALA A 143 -14.53 10.99 -14.93
C ALA A 143 -13.02 11.01 -15.22
N PRO A 144 -12.16 10.68 -14.23
CA PRO A 144 -10.73 10.71 -14.45
C PRO A 144 -10.37 9.66 -15.50
N VAL A 145 -10.23 10.11 -16.74
CA VAL A 145 -9.69 9.31 -17.82
C VAL A 145 -8.18 9.56 -17.83
N HIS A 146 -7.42 8.50 -17.71
CA HIS A 146 -5.98 8.56 -17.91
C HIS A 146 -5.69 8.97 -19.36
N ARG A 147 -5.47 10.25 -19.59
CA ARG A 147 -4.78 10.67 -20.79
C ARG A 147 -3.28 10.53 -20.50
N LYS A 148 -2.63 9.52 -21.10
CA LYS A 148 -1.17 9.52 -21.17
C LYS A 148 -0.74 10.87 -21.70
N ALA A 149 0.07 11.60 -20.93
CA ALA A 149 0.74 12.76 -21.46
C ALA A 149 1.48 12.30 -22.73
N LYS A 150 1.18 12.93 -23.87
CA LYS A 150 1.96 12.69 -25.07
C LYS A 150 3.38 13.18 -24.77
N SER A 151 4.32 12.26 -24.72
CA SER A 151 5.75 12.51 -24.73
C SER A 151 6.12 13.24 -26.00
#